data_6f700cd9cd3b375add4dcd4d4a861f45
#
_entry.id   6f700cd9cd3b375add4dcd4d4a861f45
#
_cell.length_a   1.000
_cell.length_b   1.000
_cell.length_c   1.000
_cell.angle_alpha   90.00
_cell.angle_beta   90.00
_cell.angle_gamma   90.00
#
_symmetry.space_group_name_H-M   'P 1'
#
loop_
_entity.id
_entity.type
_entity.pdbx_description
1 polymer ?
#
loop_
_entity_poly.entity_id
_entity_poly.type
_entity_poly.pdbx_seq_one_letter_code
_entity_poly.pdbx_strand_id
1 'polypeptide(L)'
;MSSSPSEMTSTLLALSNNLADAVERVASAVVAVNARQRIPSSGVHWQSGVIVTADETIKRSEDITVTLNDGRTVPATLAGRDPSTDIAVLKLSDVELPVAQIGEATSLKVGHLVLAVGRSDESGLNASMGAVSALGGSWRSSYGGLIDQFVRIDLTLYPSLEGGPLVDAMGRVVGITVSGPRRTVLAIPATTVNRVVAQLLEKGRIARGYIGLGMQPVHLPDSLKSTLTLNSNGGVIVVNVEPNGPGDRAGVLIGDVLLSLDGTPVSDTGDVQAMLGPECVGTPVSVQVMRGGALTEVEILVGERPRRGE
;
A
#
# COMPACT_ATOMS: atom_id res chain seq x y z
N MET A 1 -1.28 -26.55 -37.34
CA MET A 1 -1.51 -27.90 -36.75
C MET A 1 -2.67 -27.77 -35.78
N SER A 2 -3.81 -28.35 -36.07
CA SER A 2 -5.01 -28.31 -35.19
C SER A 2 -4.84 -29.43 -34.18
N SER A 3 -4.73 -29.09 -32.89
CA SER A 3 -4.73 -30.07 -31.79
C SER A 3 -6.06 -30.82 -31.77
N SER A 4 -6.03 -32.11 -31.47
CA SER A 4 -7.25 -32.92 -31.38
C SER A 4 -8.14 -32.49 -30.20
N PRO A 5 -9.46 -32.65 -30.22
CA PRO A 5 -10.35 -32.30 -29.12
C PRO A 5 -9.94 -32.97 -27.76
N SER A 6 -9.39 -34.18 -27.81
CA SER A 6 -8.89 -34.88 -26.63
C SER A 6 -7.65 -34.26 -26.02
N GLU A 7 -6.70 -33.73 -26.84
CA GLU A 7 -5.51 -33.03 -26.36
C GLU A 7 -5.87 -31.70 -25.76
N MET A 8 -6.83 -30.95 -26.33
CA MET A 8 -7.33 -29.68 -25.75
C MET A 8 -8.01 -29.94 -24.41
N THR A 9 -8.82 -30.97 -24.27
CA THR A 9 -9.47 -31.29 -23.00
C THR A 9 -8.44 -31.67 -21.94
N SER A 10 -7.38 -32.40 -22.28
CA SER A 10 -6.27 -32.74 -21.39
C SER A 10 -5.51 -31.50 -20.94
N THR A 11 -5.24 -30.55 -21.84
CA THR A 11 -4.53 -29.31 -21.54
C THR A 11 -5.32 -28.39 -20.62
N LEU A 12 -6.63 -28.23 -20.84
CA LEU A 12 -7.51 -27.43 -19.98
C LEU A 12 -7.62 -28.01 -18.58
N LEU A 13 -7.74 -29.35 -18.47
CA LEU A 13 -7.78 -30.03 -17.18
C LEU A 13 -6.44 -29.86 -16.42
N ALA A 14 -5.30 -29.95 -17.10
CA ALA A 14 -3.99 -29.74 -16.52
C ALA A 14 -3.87 -28.30 -16.01
N LEU A 15 -4.30 -27.30 -16.77
CA LEU A 15 -4.33 -25.90 -16.33
C LEU A 15 -5.20 -25.74 -15.07
N SER A 16 -6.41 -26.29 -15.08
CA SER A 16 -7.32 -26.23 -13.92
C SER A 16 -6.71 -26.86 -12.67
N ASN A 17 -6.08 -28.02 -12.80
CA ASN A 17 -5.42 -28.70 -11.69
C ASN A 17 -4.22 -27.86 -11.18
N ASN A 18 -3.38 -27.33 -12.08
CA ASN A 18 -2.25 -26.49 -11.69
C ASN A 18 -2.68 -25.25 -10.89
N LEU A 19 -3.80 -24.62 -11.26
CA LEU A 19 -4.35 -23.48 -10.51
C LEU A 19 -4.90 -23.89 -9.14
N ALA A 20 -5.59 -25.02 -9.05
CA ALA A 20 -6.04 -25.59 -7.77
C ALA A 20 -4.85 -25.93 -6.86
N ASP A 21 -3.82 -26.58 -7.39
CA ASP A 21 -2.59 -26.91 -6.69
C ASP A 21 -1.85 -25.64 -6.20
N ALA A 22 -1.89 -24.55 -6.97
CA ALA A 22 -1.30 -23.28 -6.56
C ALA A 22 -1.99 -22.69 -5.32
N VAL A 23 -3.32 -22.80 -5.24
CA VAL A 23 -4.10 -22.40 -4.05
C VAL A 23 -3.77 -23.33 -2.87
N GLU A 24 -3.70 -24.64 -3.08
CA GLU A 24 -3.42 -25.63 -2.03
C GLU A 24 -2.02 -25.43 -1.41
N ARG A 25 -1.00 -25.11 -2.21
CA ARG A 25 0.36 -24.83 -1.72
C ARG A 25 0.44 -23.70 -0.72
N VAL A 26 -0.36 -22.65 -0.88
CA VAL A 26 -0.35 -21.50 0.03
C VAL A 26 -1.37 -21.65 1.17
N ALA A 27 -2.33 -22.56 1.05
CA ALA A 27 -3.49 -22.70 1.94
C ALA A 27 -3.16 -22.78 3.42
N SER A 28 -2.08 -23.50 3.79
CA SER A 28 -1.64 -23.67 5.18
C SER A 28 -1.06 -22.39 5.80
N ALA A 29 -0.60 -21.44 4.97
CA ALA A 29 -0.08 -20.15 5.40
C ALA A 29 -1.15 -19.05 5.38
N VAL A 30 -2.36 -19.30 4.86
CA VAL A 30 -3.45 -18.31 4.77
C VAL A 30 -4.38 -18.46 5.98
N VAL A 31 -4.63 -17.34 6.64
CA VAL A 31 -5.42 -17.24 7.86
C VAL A 31 -6.58 -16.25 7.70
N ALA A 32 -7.65 -16.42 8.49
CA ALA A 32 -8.68 -15.41 8.62
C ALA A 32 -8.30 -14.45 9.76
N VAL A 33 -8.40 -13.14 9.51
CA VAL A 33 -8.07 -12.09 10.47
C VAL A 33 -9.36 -11.46 10.99
N ASN A 34 -9.64 -11.62 12.27
CA ASN A 34 -10.83 -11.14 12.95
C ASN A 34 -10.52 -9.80 13.66
N ALA A 35 -10.37 -8.74 12.90
CA ALA A 35 -10.05 -7.38 13.37
C ALA A 35 -11.13 -6.34 13.00
N ARG A 36 -12.26 -6.78 12.45
CA ARG A 36 -13.44 -5.97 12.09
C ARG A 36 -14.73 -6.70 12.42
N GLN A 37 -15.87 -6.00 12.35
CA GLN A 37 -17.18 -6.62 12.60
C GLN A 37 -17.66 -7.42 11.38
N ARG A 38 -18.34 -8.53 11.62
CA ARG A 38 -19.09 -9.40 10.72
C ARG A 38 -18.26 -10.29 9.79
N ILE A 39 -17.44 -9.72 8.90
CA ILE A 39 -16.72 -10.50 7.88
C ILE A 39 -15.22 -10.39 8.15
N PRO A 40 -14.52 -11.50 8.44
CA PRO A 40 -13.07 -11.48 8.58
C PRO A 40 -12.41 -11.07 7.26
N SER A 41 -11.22 -10.49 7.35
CA SER A 41 -10.30 -10.35 6.24
C SER A 41 -9.34 -11.53 6.23
N SER A 42 -8.47 -11.58 5.25
CA SER A 42 -7.39 -12.56 5.23
C SER A 42 -6.06 -11.97 5.62
N GLY A 43 -5.16 -12.85 6.00
CA GLY A 43 -3.75 -12.57 6.18
C GLY A 43 -2.91 -13.76 5.74
N VAL A 44 -1.62 -13.55 5.65
CA VAL A 44 -0.66 -14.59 5.27
C VAL A 44 0.46 -14.67 6.29
N HIS A 45 0.83 -15.88 6.68
CA HIS A 45 1.99 -16.15 7.53
C HIS A 45 3.26 -15.89 6.73
N TRP A 46 3.80 -14.67 6.90
CA TRP A 46 4.88 -14.11 6.08
C TRP A 46 6.25 -14.58 6.51
N GLN A 47 6.45 -14.69 7.79
CA GLN A 47 7.63 -15.23 8.47
C GLN A 47 7.24 -15.76 9.84
N SER A 48 8.12 -16.48 10.51
CA SER A 48 7.81 -17.15 11.79
C SER A 48 7.12 -16.22 12.80
N GLY A 49 5.90 -16.57 13.21
CA GLY A 49 5.09 -15.82 14.17
C GLY A 49 4.55 -14.47 13.65
N VAL A 50 4.65 -14.19 12.35
CA VAL A 50 4.25 -12.90 11.75
C VAL A 50 3.20 -13.10 10.67
N ILE A 51 2.03 -12.50 10.89
CA ILE A 51 0.96 -12.41 9.89
C ILE A 51 0.98 -11.00 9.28
N VAL A 52 0.90 -10.96 7.96
CA VAL A 52 0.70 -9.72 7.19
C VAL A 52 -0.72 -9.68 6.65
N THR A 53 -1.35 -8.52 6.74
CA THR A 53 -2.69 -8.26 6.19
C THR A 53 -2.79 -6.80 5.70
N ALA A 54 -3.91 -6.41 5.10
CA ALA A 54 -4.17 -5.02 4.72
C ALA A 54 -4.52 -4.16 5.95
N ASP A 55 -3.92 -2.98 6.06
CA ASP A 55 -4.18 -2.03 7.15
C ASP A 55 -5.64 -1.60 7.20
N GLU A 56 -6.24 -1.37 6.02
CA GLU A 56 -7.64 -0.93 5.94
C GLU A 56 -8.61 -1.93 6.59
N THR A 57 -8.25 -3.20 6.69
CA THR A 57 -9.08 -4.24 7.31
C THR A 57 -9.00 -4.26 8.83
N ILE A 58 -8.00 -3.63 9.43
CA ILE A 58 -7.81 -3.53 10.88
C ILE A 58 -8.63 -2.36 11.42
N LYS A 59 -9.82 -2.65 11.96
CA LYS A 59 -10.75 -1.65 12.52
C LYS A 59 -10.68 -1.54 14.05
N ARG A 60 -9.96 -2.46 14.72
CA ARG A 60 -9.67 -2.42 16.14
C ARG A 60 -8.22 -2.80 16.39
N SER A 61 -7.62 -2.26 17.44
CA SER A 61 -6.22 -2.54 17.80
C SER A 61 -6.09 -3.58 18.91
N GLU A 62 -7.19 -3.89 19.58
CA GLU A 62 -7.27 -4.83 20.71
C GLU A 62 -8.19 -6.00 20.35
N ASP A 63 -8.07 -7.10 21.08
CA ASP A 63 -8.87 -8.32 20.91
C ASP A 63 -8.87 -8.85 19.46
N ILE A 64 -7.75 -8.71 18.78
CA ILE A 64 -7.57 -9.29 17.45
C ILE A 64 -7.35 -10.79 17.61
N THR A 65 -8.07 -11.57 16.82
CA THR A 65 -7.85 -13.03 16.72
C THR A 65 -7.60 -13.45 15.28
N VAL A 66 -6.97 -14.59 15.13
CA VAL A 66 -6.66 -15.19 13.83
C VAL A 66 -7.18 -16.62 13.82
N THR A 67 -7.97 -16.98 12.80
CA THR A 67 -8.42 -18.35 12.59
C THR A 67 -7.49 -19.05 11.61
N LEU A 68 -6.92 -20.15 12.05
CA LEU A 68 -5.91 -20.94 11.33
C LEU A 68 -6.55 -21.89 10.31
N ASN A 69 -5.71 -22.58 9.54
CA ASN A 69 -6.17 -23.58 8.56
C ASN A 69 -6.84 -24.81 9.17
N ASP A 70 -6.52 -25.14 10.42
CA ASP A 70 -7.13 -26.24 11.17
C ASP A 70 -8.42 -25.85 11.93
N GLY A 71 -8.87 -24.60 11.77
CA GLY A 71 -10.08 -24.06 12.40
C GLY A 71 -9.85 -23.51 13.82
N ARG A 72 -8.65 -23.63 14.39
CA ARG A 72 -8.35 -23.01 15.71
C ARG A 72 -8.30 -21.49 15.59
N THR A 73 -8.91 -20.81 16.53
CA THR A 73 -8.80 -19.34 16.67
C THR A 73 -7.85 -19.02 17.81
N VAL A 74 -6.83 -18.22 17.49
CA VAL A 74 -5.76 -17.84 18.42
C VAL A 74 -5.67 -16.32 18.56
N PRO A 75 -5.26 -15.77 19.71
CA PRO A 75 -5.05 -14.34 19.87
C PRO A 75 -3.86 -13.88 19.01
N ALA A 76 -3.96 -12.64 18.54
CA ALA A 76 -2.91 -11.97 17.79
C ALA A 76 -2.72 -10.54 18.33
N THR A 77 -1.48 -10.09 18.37
CA THR A 77 -1.14 -8.73 18.80
C THR A 77 -0.75 -7.88 17.60
N LEU A 78 -1.30 -6.67 17.50
CA LEU A 78 -0.90 -5.72 16.47
C LEU A 78 0.53 -5.24 16.75
N ALA A 79 1.48 -5.67 15.94
CA ALA A 79 2.89 -5.28 16.05
C ALA A 79 3.12 -3.88 15.46
N GLY A 80 2.34 -3.50 14.46
CA GLY A 80 2.40 -2.20 13.84
C GLY A 80 1.56 -2.13 12.56
N ARG A 81 1.36 -0.91 12.07
CA ARG A 81 0.57 -0.65 10.86
C ARG A 81 1.12 0.54 10.08
N ASP A 82 1.02 0.48 8.77
CA ASP A 82 1.35 1.57 7.85
C ASP A 82 0.18 1.84 6.89
N PRO A 83 -0.71 2.79 7.23
CA PRO A 83 -1.81 3.18 6.34
C PRO A 83 -1.34 3.70 4.97
N SER A 84 -0.08 4.11 4.87
CA SER A 84 0.44 4.67 3.62
C SER A 84 0.77 3.62 2.57
N THR A 85 1.04 2.39 2.97
CA THR A 85 1.24 1.25 2.07
C THR A 85 0.11 0.22 2.19
N ASP A 86 -0.88 0.47 3.05
CA ASP A 86 -1.98 -0.43 3.38
C ASP A 86 -1.49 -1.80 3.90
N ILE A 87 -0.48 -1.80 4.78
CA ILE A 87 0.07 -3.00 5.41
C ILE A 87 -0.08 -2.93 6.93
N ALA A 88 -0.59 -4.01 7.53
CA ALA A 88 -0.57 -4.25 8.96
C ALA A 88 0.14 -5.57 9.29
N VAL A 89 0.82 -5.59 10.43
CA VAL A 89 1.60 -6.73 10.93
C VAL A 89 1.04 -7.17 12.26
N LEU A 90 0.67 -8.46 12.34
CA LEU A 90 0.23 -9.09 13.57
C LEU A 90 1.28 -10.11 14.03
N LYS A 91 1.48 -10.22 15.33
CA LYS A 91 2.32 -11.26 15.97
C LYS A 91 1.43 -12.35 16.57
N LEU A 92 1.83 -13.59 16.33
CA LEU A 92 1.29 -14.76 17.01
C LEU A 92 2.31 -15.27 18.04
N SER A 93 1.82 -15.68 19.22
CA SER A 93 2.65 -16.33 20.25
C SER A 93 2.34 -17.83 20.25
N ASP A 94 3.39 -18.63 20.36
CA ASP A 94 3.32 -20.10 20.55
C ASP A 94 2.48 -20.85 19.52
N VAL A 95 2.51 -20.39 18.26
CA VAL A 95 1.82 -21.03 17.15
C VAL A 95 2.80 -21.35 16.04
N GLU A 96 2.95 -22.63 15.74
CA GLU A 96 3.69 -23.09 14.57
C GLU A 96 2.77 -23.19 13.36
N LEU A 97 3.09 -22.42 12.32
CA LEU A 97 2.42 -22.41 11.03
C LEU A 97 3.45 -22.50 9.92
N PRO A 98 3.13 -23.14 8.80
CA PRO A 98 3.96 -23.05 7.60
C PRO A 98 4.09 -21.60 7.13
N VAL A 99 5.29 -21.16 6.81
CA VAL A 99 5.55 -19.86 6.21
C VAL A 99 5.25 -19.93 4.72
N ALA A 100 4.62 -18.88 4.17
CA ALA A 100 4.34 -18.81 2.74
C ALA A 100 5.63 -18.74 1.92
N GLN A 101 5.64 -19.39 0.77
CA GLN A 101 6.72 -19.24 -0.20
C GLN A 101 6.59 -17.90 -0.90
N ILE A 102 7.52 -16.99 -0.64
CA ILE A 102 7.52 -15.66 -1.24
C ILE A 102 8.14 -15.72 -2.63
N GLY A 103 7.45 -15.15 -3.60
CA GLY A 103 7.89 -14.95 -4.97
C GLY A 103 8.25 -13.48 -5.24
N GLU A 104 8.58 -13.19 -6.48
CA GLU A 104 8.97 -11.85 -6.92
C GLU A 104 7.90 -11.25 -7.85
N ALA A 105 7.35 -10.09 -7.49
CA ALA A 105 6.39 -9.37 -8.32
C ALA A 105 7.01 -8.87 -9.63
N THR A 106 8.34 -8.69 -9.67
CA THR A 106 9.10 -8.30 -10.86
C THR A 106 9.07 -9.36 -11.97
N SER A 107 8.75 -10.62 -11.62
CA SER A 107 8.58 -11.70 -12.60
C SER A 107 7.23 -11.65 -13.33
N LEU A 108 6.27 -10.86 -12.85
CA LEU A 108 4.95 -10.73 -13.44
C LEU A 108 5.00 -10.03 -14.81
N LYS A 109 4.06 -10.41 -15.67
CA LYS A 109 3.79 -9.76 -16.96
C LYS A 109 2.28 -9.51 -17.08
N VAL A 110 1.92 -8.46 -17.79
CA VAL A 110 0.51 -8.23 -18.15
C VAL A 110 -0.04 -9.46 -18.87
N GLY A 111 -1.19 -9.94 -18.43
CA GLY A 111 -1.82 -11.18 -18.91
C GLY A 111 -1.46 -12.44 -18.11
N HIS A 112 -0.49 -12.42 -17.19
CA HIS A 112 -0.25 -13.56 -16.31
C HIS A 112 -1.47 -13.83 -15.44
N LEU A 113 -1.85 -15.11 -15.31
CA LEU A 113 -2.88 -15.55 -14.38
C LEU A 113 -2.35 -15.47 -12.95
N VAL A 114 -3.18 -14.98 -12.06
CA VAL A 114 -2.91 -14.84 -10.63
C VAL A 114 -4.14 -15.18 -9.83
N LEU A 115 -3.97 -15.54 -8.57
CA LEU A 115 -5.03 -15.93 -7.65
C LEU A 115 -4.95 -15.10 -6.39
N ALA A 116 -6.01 -14.39 -6.03
CA ALA A 116 -6.20 -13.86 -4.69
C ALA A 116 -6.72 -14.99 -3.80
N VAL A 117 -6.02 -15.31 -2.73
CA VAL A 117 -6.38 -16.41 -1.82
C VAL A 117 -6.72 -15.86 -0.45
N GLY A 118 -7.75 -16.39 0.17
CA GLY A 118 -8.19 -15.97 1.49
C GLY A 118 -8.85 -17.10 2.27
N ARG A 119 -9.22 -16.77 3.50
CA ARG A 119 -9.91 -17.66 4.41
C ARG A 119 -11.03 -16.93 5.12
N SER A 120 -12.15 -17.58 5.29
CA SER A 120 -13.25 -17.11 6.14
C SER A 120 -13.71 -18.23 7.09
N ASP A 121 -14.34 -17.83 8.19
CA ASP A 121 -14.87 -18.77 9.17
C ASP A 121 -16.03 -19.61 8.58
N GLU A 122 -16.79 -19.04 7.63
CA GLU A 122 -17.96 -19.70 7.03
C GLU A 122 -17.61 -20.67 5.90
N SER A 123 -16.74 -20.24 4.97
CA SER A 123 -16.43 -20.99 3.74
C SER A 123 -15.05 -21.65 3.75
N GLY A 124 -14.27 -21.46 4.81
CA GLY A 124 -12.89 -21.92 4.87
C GLY A 124 -12.00 -21.22 3.84
N LEU A 125 -11.17 -21.99 3.16
CA LEU A 125 -10.30 -21.48 2.08
C LEU A 125 -11.14 -21.07 0.87
N ASN A 126 -10.86 -19.88 0.33
CA ASN A 126 -11.49 -19.39 -0.88
C ASN A 126 -10.47 -18.66 -1.77
N ALA A 127 -10.75 -18.60 -3.06
CA ALA A 127 -9.87 -17.96 -4.04
C ALA A 127 -10.67 -17.26 -5.14
N SER A 128 -10.08 -16.21 -5.69
CA SER A 128 -10.57 -15.54 -6.90
C SER A 128 -9.43 -15.51 -7.92
N MET A 129 -9.72 -15.98 -9.13
CA MET A 129 -8.76 -15.98 -10.23
C MET A 129 -8.94 -14.75 -11.10
N GLY A 130 -7.82 -14.21 -11.55
CA GLY A 130 -7.77 -13.09 -12.49
C GLY A 130 -6.48 -13.02 -13.25
N ALA A 131 -6.28 -11.89 -13.92
CA ALA A 131 -5.07 -11.61 -14.66
C ALA A 131 -4.42 -10.30 -14.22
N VAL A 132 -3.12 -10.22 -14.33
CA VAL A 132 -2.40 -8.94 -14.22
C VAL A 132 -2.85 -8.05 -15.37
N SER A 133 -3.56 -6.96 -15.06
CA SER A 133 -4.15 -6.04 -16.05
C SER A 133 -3.25 -4.84 -16.37
N ALA A 134 -2.38 -4.44 -15.43
CA ALA A 134 -1.38 -3.40 -15.67
C ALA A 134 -0.21 -3.55 -14.70
N LEU A 135 0.97 -3.16 -15.19
CA LEU A 135 2.20 -3.05 -14.42
C LEU A 135 2.82 -1.68 -14.65
N GLY A 136 3.45 -1.14 -13.62
CA GLY A 136 4.18 0.13 -13.69
C GLY A 136 5.42 0.11 -12.80
N GLY A 137 6.19 1.19 -12.81
CA GLY A 137 7.31 1.38 -11.90
C GLY A 137 6.88 1.64 -10.46
N SER A 138 7.81 2.08 -9.63
CA SER A 138 7.52 2.53 -8.27
C SER A 138 6.58 3.75 -8.28
N TRP A 139 5.72 3.83 -7.28
CA TRP A 139 4.76 4.91 -7.15
C TRP A 139 4.48 5.22 -5.67
N ARG A 140 3.86 6.37 -5.42
CA ARG A 140 3.43 6.73 -4.06
C ARG A 140 1.91 6.69 -3.97
N SER A 141 1.44 6.15 -2.85
CA SER A 141 0.02 6.21 -2.51
C SER A 141 -0.39 7.65 -2.16
N SER A 142 -1.69 7.91 -2.09
CA SER A 142 -2.22 9.22 -1.63
C SER A 142 -1.79 9.60 -0.22
N TYR A 143 -1.28 8.67 0.56
CA TYR A 143 -0.75 8.86 1.91
C TYR A 143 0.79 8.93 1.95
N GLY A 144 1.45 9.02 0.78
CA GLY A 144 2.90 9.19 0.64
C GLY A 144 3.74 7.91 0.76
N GLY A 145 3.11 6.76 1.00
CA GLY A 145 3.82 5.47 1.06
C GLY A 145 4.44 5.09 -0.28
N LEU A 146 5.74 4.81 -0.30
CA LEU A 146 6.42 4.29 -1.48
C LEU A 146 6.05 2.82 -1.68
N ILE A 147 5.53 2.49 -2.85
CA ILE A 147 5.23 1.13 -3.31
C ILE A 147 6.15 0.83 -4.49
N ASP A 148 6.94 -0.24 -4.39
CA ASP A 148 8.09 -0.49 -5.27
C ASP A 148 7.69 -0.82 -6.71
N GLN A 149 6.46 -1.27 -6.93
CA GLN A 149 5.91 -1.55 -8.26
C GLN A 149 4.39 -1.36 -8.27
N PHE A 150 3.86 -0.75 -9.32
CA PHE A 150 2.42 -0.72 -9.55
C PHE A 150 1.97 -2.06 -10.16
N VAL A 151 1.07 -2.75 -9.47
CA VAL A 151 0.50 -4.04 -9.91
C VAL A 151 -1.02 -3.95 -9.81
N ARG A 152 -1.71 -3.86 -10.94
CA ARG A 152 -3.17 -3.89 -11.03
C ARG A 152 -3.65 -5.22 -11.58
N ILE A 153 -4.71 -5.72 -10.98
CA ILE A 153 -5.26 -7.03 -11.27
C ILE A 153 -6.73 -6.88 -11.65
N ASP A 154 -7.15 -7.66 -12.63
CA ASP A 154 -8.55 -7.79 -13.01
C ASP A 154 -9.08 -9.10 -12.41
N LEU A 155 -9.73 -8.99 -11.26
CA LEU A 155 -10.44 -10.06 -10.56
C LEU A 155 -11.51 -9.46 -9.63
N THR A 156 -12.41 -10.29 -9.11
CA THR A 156 -13.34 -9.91 -8.06
C THR A 156 -12.66 -10.08 -6.69
N LEU A 157 -12.47 -8.96 -5.96
CA LEU A 157 -11.97 -8.98 -4.59
C LEU A 157 -13.15 -9.03 -3.62
N TYR A 158 -13.45 -10.21 -3.10
CA TYR A 158 -14.43 -10.39 -2.01
C TYR A 158 -13.81 -9.87 -0.68
N PRO A 159 -14.64 -9.41 0.26
CA PRO A 159 -14.14 -8.93 1.55
C PRO A 159 -13.24 -9.94 2.29
N SER A 160 -13.54 -11.25 2.18
CA SER A 160 -12.73 -12.31 2.78
C SER A 160 -11.37 -12.52 2.11
N LEU A 161 -11.13 -11.99 0.91
CA LEU A 161 -9.84 -12.09 0.21
C LEU A 161 -8.93 -10.88 0.48
N GLU A 162 -9.50 -9.79 0.99
CA GLU A 162 -8.78 -8.54 1.26
C GLU A 162 -7.71 -8.76 2.34
N GLY A 163 -6.50 -8.32 2.08
CA GLY A 163 -5.34 -8.54 2.96
C GLY A 163 -4.72 -9.94 2.82
N GLY A 164 -5.32 -10.82 2.02
CA GLY A 164 -4.76 -12.14 1.69
C GLY A 164 -3.67 -12.07 0.62
N PRO A 165 -2.94 -13.17 0.42
CA PRO A 165 -1.89 -13.24 -0.58
C PRO A 165 -2.45 -13.21 -2.01
N LEU A 166 -1.73 -12.49 -2.88
CA LEU A 166 -1.78 -12.71 -4.31
C LEU A 166 -0.71 -13.73 -4.68
N VAL A 167 -1.10 -14.81 -5.34
CA VAL A 167 -0.16 -15.86 -5.74
C VAL A 167 -0.08 -15.99 -7.26
N ASP A 168 1.10 -16.37 -7.73
CA ASP A 168 1.32 -16.75 -9.13
C ASP A 168 0.82 -18.18 -9.41
N ALA A 169 0.86 -18.60 -10.66
CA ALA A 169 0.44 -19.94 -11.07
C ALA A 169 1.26 -21.10 -10.46
N MET A 170 2.37 -20.78 -9.76
CA MET A 170 3.17 -21.75 -9.03
C MET A 170 2.86 -21.78 -7.52
N GLY A 171 1.91 -20.95 -7.04
CA GLY A 171 1.53 -20.84 -5.64
C GLY A 171 2.48 -19.99 -4.80
N ARG A 172 3.38 -19.21 -5.42
CA ARG A 172 4.29 -18.29 -4.70
C ARG A 172 3.59 -16.95 -4.47
N VAL A 173 3.73 -16.42 -3.27
CA VAL A 173 3.13 -15.13 -2.89
C VAL A 173 3.91 -13.98 -3.51
N VAL A 174 3.32 -13.27 -4.45
CA VAL A 174 3.94 -12.13 -5.14
C VAL A 174 3.56 -10.78 -4.51
N GLY A 175 2.58 -10.77 -3.60
CA GLY A 175 2.14 -9.56 -2.89
C GLY A 175 0.89 -9.81 -2.04
N ILE A 176 0.35 -8.72 -1.48
CA ILE A 176 -0.88 -8.69 -0.69
C ILE A 176 -1.96 -8.00 -1.50
N THR A 177 -3.17 -8.62 -1.57
CA THR A 177 -4.32 -8.04 -2.28
C THR A 177 -4.98 -6.94 -1.47
N VAL A 178 -5.20 -5.78 -2.08
CA VAL A 178 -5.83 -4.62 -1.47
C VAL A 178 -6.85 -3.98 -2.41
N SER A 179 -7.81 -3.27 -1.82
CA SER A 179 -8.75 -2.44 -2.56
C SER A 179 -8.08 -1.14 -3.00
N GLY A 180 -8.11 -0.87 -4.30
CA GLY A 180 -7.63 0.37 -4.88
C GLY A 180 -8.76 1.39 -5.15
N PRO A 181 -8.41 2.61 -5.63
CA PRO A 181 -9.38 3.63 -6.02
C PRO A 181 -10.37 3.11 -7.06
N ARG A 182 -11.62 3.60 -7.00
CA ARG A 182 -12.70 3.24 -7.95
C ARG A 182 -12.95 1.73 -8.06
N ARG A 183 -12.79 0.99 -6.96
CA ARG A 183 -12.97 -0.48 -6.89
C ARG A 183 -11.99 -1.27 -7.77
N THR A 184 -10.84 -0.70 -8.08
CA THR A 184 -9.76 -1.49 -8.70
C THR A 184 -9.14 -2.42 -7.67
N VAL A 185 -8.55 -3.51 -8.12
CA VAL A 185 -7.78 -4.41 -7.26
C VAL A 185 -6.31 -4.19 -7.52
N LEU A 186 -5.56 -3.93 -6.46
CA LEU A 186 -4.12 -3.77 -6.49
C LEU A 186 -3.45 -4.87 -5.66
N ALA A 187 -2.19 -5.11 -5.97
CA ALA A 187 -1.33 -5.86 -5.07
C ALA A 187 -0.21 -4.97 -4.55
N ILE A 188 0.02 -5.04 -3.24
CA ILE A 188 1.23 -4.48 -2.65
C ILE A 188 2.34 -5.52 -2.83
N PRO A 189 3.38 -5.22 -3.63
CA PRO A 189 4.42 -6.19 -3.98
C PRO A 189 5.17 -6.74 -2.77
N ALA A 190 5.62 -7.98 -2.84
CA ALA A 190 6.37 -8.64 -1.78
C ALA A 190 7.61 -7.85 -1.32
N THR A 191 8.28 -7.13 -2.23
CA THR A 191 9.41 -6.26 -1.92
C THR A 191 9.01 -5.12 -0.98
N THR A 192 7.89 -4.44 -1.28
CA THR A 192 7.32 -3.41 -0.39
C THR A 192 6.92 -4.01 0.95
N VAL A 193 6.23 -5.17 0.94
CA VAL A 193 5.81 -5.86 2.17
C VAL A 193 7.03 -6.17 3.06
N ASN A 194 8.09 -6.76 2.51
CA ASN A 194 9.31 -7.09 3.25
C ASN A 194 9.91 -5.85 3.94
N ARG A 195 10.04 -4.73 3.20
CA ARG A 195 10.57 -3.48 3.72
C ARG A 195 9.71 -2.90 4.85
N VAL A 196 8.40 -2.91 4.67
CA VAL A 196 7.43 -2.39 5.66
C VAL A 196 7.39 -3.28 6.90
N VAL A 197 7.33 -4.60 6.74
CA VAL A 197 7.34 -5.57 7.84
C VAL A 197 8.57 -5.39 8.74
N ALA A 198 9.77 -5.27 8.13
CA ALA A 198 11.00 -5.06 8.90
C ALA A 198 10.92 -3.79 9.78
N GLN A 199 10.45 -2.67 9.22
CA GLN A 199 10.31 -1.41 9.95
C GLN A 199 9.22 -1.48 11.04
N LEU A 200 8.07 -2.12 10.75
CA LEU A 200 6.98 -2.25 11.73
C LEU A 200 7.37 -3.17 12.90
N LEU A 201 8.14 -4.22 12.66
CA LEU A 201 8.63 -5.11 13.71
C LEU A 201 9.66 -4.44 14.62
N GLU A 202 10.49 -3.55 14.05
CA GLU A 202 11.53 -2.81 14.78
C GLU A 202 10.94 -1.63 15.59
N LYS A 203 10.08 -0.83 14.94
CA LYS A 203 9.65 0.48 15.46
C LYS A 203 8.16 0.56 15.81
N GLY A 204 7.38 -0.46 15.47
CA GLY A 204 5.91 -0.47 15.66
C GLY A 204 5.14 0.45 14.70
N ARG A 205 5.83 1.36 14.02
CA ARG A 205 5.23 2.34 13.10
C ARG A 205 6.24 2.83 12.07
N ILE A 206 5.73 3.40 10.98
CA ILE A 206 6.52 4.15 10.01
C ILE A 206 6.11 5.62 10.15
N ALA A 207 7.00 6.42 10.71
CA ALA A 207 6.81 7.87 10.78
C ALA A 207 6.77 8.45 9.37
N ARG A 208 6.00 9.52 9.17
CA ARG A 208 5.93 10.29 7.93
C ARG A 208 5.97 11.76 8.24
N GLY A 209 6.80 12.50 7.53
CA GLY A 209 6.80 13.93 7.58
C GLY A 209 5.44 14.52 7.19
N TYR A 210 5.04 15.56 7.87
CA TYR A 210 3.76 16.21 7.73
C TYR A 210 3.88 17.72 7.85
N ILE A 211 3.31 18.43 6.89
CA ILE A 211 3.35 19.91 6.86
C ILE A 211 1.97 20.56 7.02
N GLY A 212 0.89 19.77 7.13
CA GLY A 212 -0.46 20.28 7.41
C GLY A 212 -1.10 21.06 6.27
N LEU A 213 -0.76 20.75 5.02
CA LEU A 213 -1.27 21.44 3.83
C LEU A 213 -2.06 20.50 2.94
N GLY A 214 -3.28 20.92 2.55
CA GLY A 214 -4.00 20.35 1.42
C GLY A 214 -3.53 21.03 0.14
N MET A 215 -3.11 20.25 -0.85
CA MET A 215 -2.41 20.77 -2.01
C MET A 215 -2.92 20.14 -3.31
N GLN A 216 -2.78 20.89 -4.43
CA GLN A 216 -3.08 20.42 -5.78
C GLN A 216 -2.00 20.87 -6.76
N PRO A 217 -1.66 20.08 -7.79
CA PRO A 217 -0.77 20.52 -8.85
C PRO A 217 -1.37 21.71 -9.61
N VAL A 218 -0.51 22.66 -9.99
CA VAL A 218 -0.90 23.81 -10.81
C VAL A 218 0.15 24.06 -11.89
N HIS A 219 -0.33 24.39 -13.10
CA HIS A 219 0.55 24.81 -14.20
C HIS A 219 0.83 26.31 -14.09
N LEU A 220 2.10 26.70 -14.21
CA LEU A 220 2.51 28.10 -14.15
C LEU A 220 2.50 28.71 -15.55
N PRO A 221 1.80 29.84 -15.80
CA PRO A 221 1.83 30.57 -17.06
C PRO A 221 3.26 31.02 -17.41
N ASP A 222 3.59 31.01 -18.71
CA ASP A 222 4.95 31.40 -19.18
C ASP A 222 5.33 32.83 -18.82
N SER A 223 4.35 33.75 -18.74
CA SER A 223 4.56 35.11 -18.28
C SER A 223 5.08 35.17 -16.83
N LEU A 224 4.50 34.36 -15.94
CA LEU A 224 4.95 34.28 -14.54
C LEU A 224 6.33 33.63 -14.43
N LYS A 225 6.58 32.57 -15.19
CA LYS A 225 7.90 31.89 -15.22
C LYS A 225 9.00 32.87 -15.65
N SER A 226 8.74 33.64 -16.71
CA SER A 226 9.69 34.65 -17.19
C SER A 226 9.94 35.77 -16.19
N THR A 227 8.88 36.25 -15.53
CA THR A 227 8.99 37.34 -14.53
C THR A 227 9.75 36.91 -13.29
N LEU A 228 9.56 35.67 -12.83
CA LEU A 228 10.17 35.15 -11.61
C LEU A 228 11.44 34.32 -11.87
N THR A 229 11.86 34.20 -13.13
CA THR A 229 13.02 33.41 -13.55
C THR A 229 12.95 31.94 -13.07
N LEU A 230 11.76 31.33 -13.19
CA LEU A 230 11.51 29.98 -12.73
C LEU A 230 11.87 28.95 -13.83
N ASN A 231 12.59 27.89 -13.43
CA ASN A 231 12.93 26.79 -14.33
C ASN A 231 11.89 25.65 -14.30
N SER A 232 10.91 25.70 -13.40
CA SER A 232 9.83 24.70 -13.28
C SER A 232 8.63 25.06 -14.14
N ASN A 233 8.01 24.08 -14.76
CA ASN A 233 6.75 24.25 -15.53
C ASN A 233 5.50 24.19 -14.66
N GLY A 234 5.60 23.83 -13.40
CA GLY A 234 4.51 23.67 -12.48
C GLY A 234 4.88 24.06 -11.06
N GLY A 235 3.90 23.98 -10.21
CA GLY A 235 4.02 24.15 -8.75
C GLY A 235 2.85 23.45 -8.07
N VAL A 236 2.77 23.58 -6.77
CA VAL A 236 1.73 22.94 -5.96
C VAL A 236 0.98 24.00 -5.17
N ILE A 237 -0.26 24.30 -5.58
CA ILE A 237 -1.09 25.30 -4.91
C ILE A 237 -1.68 24.77 -3.60
N VAL A 238 -1.62 25.57 -2.55
CA VAL A 238 -2.23 25.31 -1.24
C VAL A 238 -3.72 25.62 -1.32
N VAL A 239 -4.55 24.61 -1.13
CA VAL A 239 -6.03 24.72 -1.14
C VAL A 239 -6.64 24.56 0.25
N ASN A 240 -5.87 24.08 1.22
CA ASN A 240 -6.26 23.99 2.62
C ASN A 240 -5.02 24.08 3.51
N VAL A 241 -5.17 24.75 4.65
CA VAL A 241 -4.16 24.81 5.73
C VAL A 241 -4.82 24.27 6.99
N GLU A 242 -4.21 23.27 7.60
CA GLU A 242 -4.73 22.68 8.84
C GLU A 242 -4.47 23.63 10.02
N PRO A 243 -5.51 24.03 10.76
CA PRO A 243 -5.37 24.92 11.91
C PRO A 243 -4.39 24.34 12.94
N ASN A 244 -3.46 25.17 13.39
CA ASN A 244 -2.35 24.80 14.30
C ASN A 244 -1.43 23.69 13.73
N GLY A 245 -1.52 23.38 12.45
CA GLY A 245 -0.61 22.47 11.75
C GLY A 245 0.77 23.12 11.53
N PRO A 246 1.78 22.36 11.08
CA PRO A 246 3.12 22.89 10.81
C PRO A 246 3.12 24.06 9.82
N GLY A 247 2.38 23.96 8.71
CA GLY A 247 2.29 25.02 7.71
C GLY A 247 1.57 26.26 8.22
N ASP A 248 0.51 26.12 9.04
CA ASP A 248 -0.18 27.24 9.67
C ASP A 248 0.76 28.02 10.60
N ARG A 249 1.48 27.29 11.47
CA ARG A 249 2.48 27.90 12.37
C ARG A 249 3.62 28.61 11.64
N ALA A 250 3.95 28.12 10.46
CA ALA A 250 4.96 28.73 9.60
C ALA A 250 4.42 29.91 8.78
N GLY A 251 3.12 30.17 8.82
CA GLY A 251 2.49 31.28 8.10
C GLY A 251 2.25 31.00 6.61
N VAL A 252 2.08 29.74 6.21
CA VAL A 252 1.62 29.38 4.88
C VAL A 252 0.15 29.73 4.74
N LEU A 253 -0.25 30.26 3.58
CA LEU A 253 -1.60 30.72 3.33
C LEU A 253 -2.26 29.91 2.20
N ILE A 254 -3.60 29.81 2.24
CA ILE A 254 -4.35 29.29 1.11
C ILE A 254 -4.09 30.19 -0.10
N GLY A 255 -3.80 29.59 -1.26
CA GLY A 255 -3.41 30.30 -2.48
C GLY A 255 -1.91 30.48 -2.68
N ASP A 256 -1.07 30.15 -1.69
CA ASP A 256 0.37 30.03 -1.92
C ASP A 256 0.64 28.90 -2.92
N VAL A 257 1.62 29.10 -3.80
CA VAL A 257 2.08 28.05 -4.73
C VAL A 257 3.49 27.63 -4.32
N LEU A 258 3.64 26.41 -3.83
CA LEU A 258 4.93 25.81 -3.52
C LEU A 258 5.69 25.57 -4.83
N LEU A 259 6.93 26.05 -4.88
CA LEU A 259 7.81 25.95 -6.04
C LEU A 259 9.00 25.03 -5.78
N SER A 260 9.52 25.05 -4.55
CA SER A 260 10.60 24.14 -4.13
C SER A 260 10.58 23.86 -2.63
N LEU A 261 11.13 22.71 -2.23
CA LEU A 261 11.47 22.34 -0.87
C LEU A 261 12.98 22.10 -0.80
N ASP A 262 13.66 22.71 0.17
CA ASP A 262 15.12 22.64 0.32
C ASP A 262 15.86 22.84 -1.02
N GLY A 263 15.39 23.79 -1.83
CA GLY A 263 15.94 24.09 -3.16
C GLY A 263 15.59 23.07 -4.25
N THR A 264 14.94 21.95 -3.93
CA THR A 264 14.48 20.98 -4.92
C THR A 264 13.12 21.38 -5.48
N PRO A 265 12.99 21.60 -6.81
CA PRO A 265 11.72 21.98 -7.41
C PRO A 265 10.63 20.92 -7.20
N VAL A 266 9.38 21.40 -6.98
CA VAL A 266 8.20 20.56 -6.87
C VAL A 266 7.18 20.95 -7.94
N SER A 267 6.56 19.97 -8.59
CA SER A 267 5.56 20.16 -9.64
C SER A 267 4.24 19.46 -9.35
N ASP A 268 4.27 18.47 -8.47
CA ASP A 268 3.07 17.76 -8.00
C ASP A 268 3.15 17.43 -6.51
N THR A 269 2.06 16.89 -5.97
CA THR A 269 1.98 16.51 -4.56
C THR A 269 2.85 15.29 -4.23
N GLY A 270 3.18 14.46 -5.23
CA GLY A 270 4.08 13.32 -5.06
C GLY A 270 5.51 13.77 -4.80
N ASP A 271 5.97 14.85 -5.47
CA ASP A 271 7.29 15.46 -5.22
C ASP A 271 7.41 15.92 -3.77
N VAL A 272 6.40 16.64 -3.27
CA VAL A 272 6.36 17.11 -1.87
C VAL A 272 6.38 15.91 -0.90
N GLN A 273 5.56 14.90 -1.16
CA GLN A 273 5.50 13.70 -0.31
C GLN A 273 6.81 12.89 -0.34
N ALA A 274 7.51 12.90 -1.47
CA ALA A 274 8.80 12.21 -1.59
C ALA A 274 9.87 12.79 -0.67
N MET A 275 9.81 14.11 -0.44
CA MET A 275 10.77 14.84 0.40
C MET A 275 10.42 14.81 1.89
N LEU A 276 9.17 14.46 2.23
CA LEU A 276 8.69 14.35 3.62
C LEU A 276 8.84 12.92 4.17
N GLY A 277 10.05 12.38 4.12
CA GLY A 277 10.39 11.07 4.68
C GLY A 277 10.37 11.02 6.21
N PRO A 278 10.57 9.84 6.82
CA PRO A 278 10.66 9.70 8.28
C PRO A 278 11.77 10.52 8.90
N GLU A 279 12.85 10.72 8.17
CA GLU A 279 14.05 11.47 8.57
C GLU A 279 13.82 12.97 8.71
N CYS A 280 12.79 13.50 8.02
CA CYS A 280 12.46 14.92 8.08
C CYS A 280 11.61 15.31 9.30
N VAL A 281 11.05 14.33 10.03
CA VAL A 281 10.19 14.62 11.20
C VAL A 281 11.00 15.31 12.29
N GLY A 282 10.53 16.49 12.72
CA GLY A 282 11.21 17.33 13.72
C GLY A 282 12.34 18.21 13.15
N THR A 283 12.55 18.23 11.83
CA THR A 283 13.53 19.11 11.19
C THR A 283 12.84 20.26 10.45
N PRO A 284 13.46 21.46 10.37
CA PRO A 284 12.98 22.54 9.52
C PRO A 284 13.25 22.21 8.05
N VAL A 285 12.30 22.57 7.18
CA VAL A 285 12.41 22.49 5.73
C VAL A 285 12.15 23.87 5.15
N SER A 286 13.06 24.39 4.32
CA SER A 286 12.86 25.64 3.59
C SER A 286 11.94 25.42 2.42
N VAL A 287 10.85 26.19 2.34
CA VAL A 287 9.84 26.12 1.28
C VAL A 287 9.81 27.47 0.55
N GLN A 288 10.14 27.45 -0.74
CA GLN A 288 9.91 28.62 -1.58
C GLN A 288 8.50 28.60 -2.11
N VAL A 289 7.74 29.64 -1.79
CA VAL A 289 6.36 29.82 -2.27
C VAL A 289 6.24 31.07 -3.14
N MET A 290 5.31 31.04 -4.08
CA MET A 290 4.82 32.22 -4.77
C MET A 290 3.55 32.71 -4.06
N ARG A 291 3.59 33.92 -3.53
CA ARG A 291 2.49 34.59 -2.82
C ARG A 291 2.17 35.92 -3.47
N GLY A 292 0.96 36.10 -4.00
CA GLY A 292 0.58 37.36 -4.65
C GLY A 292 1.47 37.76 -5.82
N GLY A 293 2.10 36.81 -6.51
CA GLY A 293 3.04 37.07 -7.62
C GLY A 293 4.48 37.38 -7.20
N ALA A 294 4.82 37.33 -5.91
CA ALA A 294 6.18 37.49 -5.39
C ALA A 294 6.71 36.18 -4.79
N LEU A 295 8.03 35.97 -4.87
CA LEU A 295 8.69 34.83 -4.21
C LEU A 295 8.84 35.14 -2.71
N THR A 296 8.48 34.17 -1.89
CA THR A 296 8.61 34.23 -0.43
C THR A 296 9.21 32.90 0.05
N GLU A 297 10.12 32.95 0.99
CA GLU A 297 10.67 31.78 1.64
C GLU A 297 10.00 31.60 3.01
N VAL A 298 9.59 30.36 3.30
CA VAL A 298 8.90 29.98 4.54
C VAL A 298 9.61 28.77 5.10
N GLU A 299 10.00 28.82 6.37
CA GLU A 299 10.59 27.68 7.08
C GLU A 299 9.49 26.90 7.81
N ILE A 300 9.30 25.63 7.48
CA ILE A 300 8.30 24.77 8.08
C ILE A 300 9.00 23.72 8.95
N LEU A 301 8.74 23.72 10.27
CA LEU A 301 9.13 22.61 11.14
C LEU A 301 8.23 21.41 10.85
N VAL A 302 8.78 20.38 10.20
CA VAL A 302 8.02 19.20 9.78
C VAL A 302 7.51 18.44 11.00
N GLY A 303 6.20 18.27 11.09
CA GLY A 303 5.55 17.42 12.10
C GLY A 303 5.54 15.95 11.71
N GLU A 304 5.12 15.10 12.62
CA GLU A 304 4.75 13.73 12.29
C GLU A 304 3.27 13.70 11.89
N ARG A 305 2.95 12.95 10.83
CA ARG A 305 1.56 12.81 10.35
C ARG A 305 0.69 12.20 11.45
N PRO A 306 -0.44 12.84 11.83
CA PRO A 306 -1.38 12.28 12.81
C PRO A 306 -1.90 10.91 12.39
N ARG A 307 -2.26 10.08 13.37
CA ARG A 307 -2.90 8.79 13.12
C ARG A 307 -4.31 9.01 12.57
N ARG A 308 -4.74 8.10 11.69
CA ARG A 308 -6.11 8.10 11.18
C ARG A 308 -7.06 7.78 12.34
N GLY A 309 -7.80 8.78 12.83
CA GLY A 309 -8.79 8.63 13.90
C GLY A 309 -8.39 9.24 15.26
N GLU A 310 -7.28 9.97 15.34
CA GLU A 310 -6.98 10.93 16.43
C GLU A 310 -7.45 12.32 16.06
#